data_d975b904ef3ff34f74dad4447a773086
#
_entry.id   d975b904ef3ff34f74dad4447a773086
#
_cell.length_a   1.000
_cell.length_b   1.000
_cell.length_c   1.000
_cell.angle_alpha   90.00
_cell.angle_beta   90.00
_cell.angle_gamma   90.00
#
_symmetry.space_group_name_H-M   'P 1'
#
loop_
_entity.id
_entity.type
_entity.pdbx_description
1 polymer ?
#
loop_
_entity_poly.entity_id
_entity_poly.type
_entity_poly.pdbx_seq_one_letter_code
_entity_poly.pdbx_strand_id
1 'polypeptide(L)'
;MQSEAPTRPLVLVHGLLDTPRLFSRLERRLEGQHRPVFSPHLPHRFGAIPLRKLAQQLDGLIQECWGAETTIDLLGFSMGGVIGRTWLQEFGGAKRTQRFISVGSPQQGTLTAQCIPAWLFAGLADMKRGSPLLRSLNGDYAKLQSVECISFFCRWDLMVCPGWQAVLPIGTSTAVPVLTHQQLMSHPKSLDLLIESLLID
;
A
#
# COMPACT_ATOMS: atom_id res chain seq x y z
N MET A 1 -32.02 -17.64 -2.55
CA MET A 1 -31.18 -16.92 -1.58
C MET A 1 -29.74 -17.15 -1.99
N GLN A 2 -29.15 -16.23 -2.73
CA GLN A 2 -27.70 -16.24 -2.97
C GLN A 2 -27.06 -15.82 -1.64
N SER A 3 -26.27 -16.71 -1.05
CA SER A 3 -25.40 -16.37 0.08
C SER A 3 -24.36 -15.38 -0.45
N GLU A 4 -24.58 -14.08 -0.19
CA GLU A 4 -23.50 -13.11 -0.37
C GLU A 4 -22.37 -13.54 0.55
N ALA A 5 -21.24 -13.92 -0.03
CA ALA A 5 -20.03 -14.16 0.73
C ALA A 5 -19.71 -12.87 1.51
N PRO A 6 -19.37 -12.95 2.81
CA PRO A 6 -19.07 -11.76 3.59
C PRO A 6 -17.92 -11.01 2.93
N THR A 7 -18.20 -9.79 2.48
CA THR A 7 -17.19 -8.94 1.84
C THR A 7 -16.05 -8.68 2.82
N ARG A 8 -14.83 -9.04 2.45
CA ARG A 8 -13.63 -8.83 3.29
C ARG A 8 -13.43 -7.35 3.59
N PRO A 9 -13.10 -6.98 4.83
CA PRO A 9 -12.72 -5.60 5.16
C PRO A 9 -11.54 -5.11 4.30
N LEU A 10 -11.57 -3.83 3.95
CA LEU A 10 -10.51 -3.16 3.20
C LEU A 10 -9.76 -2.20 4.10
N VAL A 11 -8.44 -2.39 4.20
CA VAL A 11 -7.53 -1.44 4.87
C VAL A 11 -6.87 -0.56 3.86
N LEU A 12 -6.91 0.77 4.06
CA LEU A 12 -6.31 1.77 3.19
C LEU A 12 -5.18 2.50 3.91
N VAL A 13 -3.95 2.39 3.39
CA VAL A 13 -2.75 2.98 4.03
C VAL A 13 -2.22 4.12 3.17
N HIS A 14 -2.29 5.34 3.72
CA HIS A 14 -1.89 6.57 3.01
C HIS A 14 -0.37 6.76 2.90
N GLY A 15 0.03 7.64 1.97
CA GLY A 15 1.42 7.99 1.71
C GLY A 15 2.00 9.07 2.61
N LEU A 16 3.20 9.50 2.25
CA LEU A 16 3.89 10.64 2.87
C LEU A 16 3.12 11.93 2.60
N LEU A 17 2.99 12.77 3.62
CA LEU A 17 2.25 14.05 3.60
C LEU A 17 0.74 13.90 3.34
N ASP A 18 0.24 12.68 3.25
CA ASP A 18 -1.17 12.39 3.10
C ASP A 18 -1.85 12.07 4.44
N THR A 19 -3.15 12.02 4.40
CA THR A 19 -4.02 11.62 5.50
C THR A 19 -5.08 10.64 4.96
N PRO A 20 -5.88 9.98 5.81
CA PRO A 20 -6.98 9.14 5.36
C PRO A 20 -7.94 9.80 4.36
N ARG A 21 -8.05 11.14 4.38
CA ARG A 21 -8.88 11.91 3.41
C ARG A 21 -8.49 11.70 1.95
N LEU A 22 -7.26 11.23 1.67
CA LEU A 22 -6.83 10.86 0.33
C LEU A 22 -7.79 9.86 -0.31
N PHE A 23 -8.33 8.93 0.47
CA PHE A 23 -9.17 7.83 0.00
C PHE A 23 -10.64 8.18 -0.16
N SER A 24 -11.08 9.39 0.21
CA SER A 24 -12.50 9.77 0.22
C SER A 24 -13.22 9.62 -1.14
N ARG A 25 -12.50 9.73 -2.26
CA ARG A 25 -13.05 9.48 -3.59
C ARG A 25 -13.25 7.99 -3.88
N LEU A 26 -12.31 7.16 -3.46
CA LEU A 26 -12.38 5.71 -3.59
C LEU A 26 -13.48 5.17 -2.66
N GLU A 27 -13.50 5.61 -1.40
CA GLU A 27 -14.51 5.21 -0.40
C GLU A 27 -15.92 5.51 -0.90
N ARG A 28 -16.18 6.74 -1.41
CA ARG A 28 -17.48 7.10 -2.00
C ARG A 28 -17.90 6.18 -3.15
N ARG A 29 -16.99 5.73 -3.95
CA ARG A 29 -17.28 4.81 -5.07
C ARG A 29 -17.52 3.37 -4.61
N LEU A 30 -17.05 3.01 -3.42
CA LEU A 30 -17.29 1.72 -2.79
C LEU A 30 -18.55 1.74 -1.90
N GLU A 31 -19.21 2.91 -1.72
CA GLU A 31 -20.48 3.01 -1.03
C GLU A 31 -21.52 2.09 -1.70
N GLY A 32 -22.25 1.33 -0.88
CA GLY A 32 -23.23 0.35 -1.38
C GLY A 32 -22.68 -1.04 -1.66
N GLN A 33 -21.35 -1.25 -1.63
CA GLN A 33 -20.73 -2.57 -1.81
C GLN A 33 -20.70 -3.39 -0.51
N HIS A 34 -21.32 -2.91 0.56
CA HIS A 34 -21.41 -3.54 1.90
C HIS A 34 -20.05 -3.99 2.48
N ARG A 35 -18.97 -3.37 2.02
CA ARG A 35 -17.60 -3.69 2.42
C ARG A 35 -17.13 -2.75 3.53
N PRO A 36 -16.75 -3.25 4.71
CA PRO A 36 -16.13 -2.40 5.73
C PRO A 36 -14.80 -1.82 5.22
N VAL A 37 -14.65 -0.50 5.32
CA VAL A 37 -13.41 0.20 4.94
C VAL A 37 -12.80 0.84 6.17
N PHE A 38 -11.49 0.68 6.34
CA PHE A 38 -10.72 1.26 7.43
C PHE A 38 -9.49 1.99 6.90
N SER A 39 -9.44 3.27 7.12
CA SER A 39 -8.36 4.16 6.69
C SER A 39 -7.65 4.73 7.93
N PRO A 40 -6.71 3.98 8.56
CA PRO A 40 -6.03 4.46 9.76
C PRO A 40 -5.15 5.68 9.47
N HIS A 41 -5.08 6.61 10.42
CA HIS A 41 -4.07 7.66 10.39
C HIS A 41 -2.76 7.13 10.97
N LEU A 42 -1.71 7.11 10.16
CA LEU A 42 -0.35 6.75 10.58
C LEU A 42 0.52 8.02 10.64
N PRO A 43 0.87 8.50 11.84
CA PRO A 43 1.61 9.74 12.01
C PRO A 43 3.09 9.57 11.66
N HIS A 44 3.43 9.70 10.39
CA HIS A 44 4.78 9.51 9.85
C HIS A 44 5.75 10.66 10.14
N ARG A 45 5.30 11.80 10.72
CA ARG A 45 6.14 12.98 11.06
C ARG A 45 7.06 13.41 9.89
N PHE A 46 6.47 13.70 8.74
CA PHE A 46 7.21 14.07 7.51
C PHE A 46 8.25 13.01 7.06
N GLY A 47 8.02 11.75 7.40
CA GLY A 47 8.93 10.66 7.04
C GLY A 47 10.08 10.44 8.04
N ALA A 48 10.03 11.06 9.22
CA ALA A 48 11.01 10.83 10.28
C ALA A 48 10.83 9.46 10.96
N ILE A 49 9.61 8.91 10.98
CA ILE A 49 9.34 7.63 11.63
C ILE A 49 9.75 6.48 10.69
N PRO A 50 10.58 5.50 11.16
CA PRO A 50 10.93 4.31 10.40
C PRO A 50 9.68 3.53 9.97
N LEU A 51 9.67 2.98 8.73
CA LEU A 51 8.50 2.29 8.18
C LEU A 51 8.14 1.03 8.98
N ARG A 52 9.11 0.34 9.60
CA ARG A 52 8.83 -0.78 10.50
C ARG A 52 7.98 -0.38 11.72
N LYS A 53 8.22 0.82 12.29
CA LYS A 53 7.38 1.32 13.40
C LYS A 53 5.96 1.64 12.93
N LEU A 54 5.81 2.19 11.73
CA LEU A 54 4.49 2.46 11.15
C LEU A 54 3.76 1.15 10.81
N ALA A 55 4.47 0.12 10.34
CA ALA A 55 3.92 -1.20 10.10
C ALA A 55 3.46 -1.89 11.39
N GLN A 56 4.22 -1.74 12.48
CA GLN A 56 3.83 -2.24 13.80
C GLN A 56 2.60 -1.51 14.35
N GLN A 57 2.50 -0.19 14.15
CA GLN A 57 1.30 0.57 14.52
C GLN A 57 0.09 0.14 13.70
N LEU A 58 0.29 -0.10 12.39
CA LEU A 58 -0.77 -0.62 11.51
C LEU A 58 -1.30 -1.96 12.01
N ASP A 59 -0.42 -2.86 12.44
CA ASP A 59 -0.79 -4.16 13.02
C ASP A 59 -1.72 -3.99 14.23
N GLY A 60 -1.33 -3.18 15.20
CA GLY A 60 -2.15 -2.89 16.38
C GLY A 60 -3.53 -2.33 16.02
N LEU A 61 -3.59 -1.35 15.12
CA LEU A 61 -4.84 -0.72 14.68
C LEU A 61 -5.77 -1.70 13.95
N ILE A 62 -5.23 -2.62 13.13
CA ILE A 62 -6.02 -3.65 12.47
C ILE A 62 -6.55 -4.65 13.50
N GLN A 63 -5.72 -5.05 14.49
CA GLN A 63 -6.13 -5.97 15.55
C GLN A 63 -7.20 -5.36 16.45
N GLU A 64 -7.10 -4.08 16.79
CA GLU A 64 -8.12 -3.36 17.56
C GLU A 64 -9.45 -3.27 16.81
N CYS A 65 -9.42 -3.08 15.48
CA CYS A 65 -10.62 -2.92 14.67
C CYS A 65 -11.36 -4.24 14.42
N TRP A 66 -10.64 -5.33 14.11
CA TRP A 66 -11.23 -6.59 13.64
C TRP A 66 -10.68 -7.86 14.29
N GLY A 67 -9.85 -7.74 15.32
CA GLY A 67 -9.18 -8.90 15.92
C GLY A 67 -8.03 -9.46 15.07
N ALA A 68 -7.41 -10.54 15.53
CA ALA A 68 -6.21 -11.10 14.91
C ALA A 68 -6.49 -12.00 13.70
N GLU A 69 -7.69 -12.61 13.63
CA GLU A 69 -8.01 -13.69 12.68
C GLU A 69 -8.78 -13.24 11.42
N THR A 70 -9.30 -12.00 11.41
CA THR A 70 -10.11 -11.53 10.29
C THR A 70 -9.26 -11.39 9.02
N THR A 71 -9.67 -12.05 7.95
CA THR A 71 -9.06 -11.90 6.63
C THR A 71 -9.46 -10.56 6.01
N ILE A 72 -8.49 -9.84 5.48
CA ILE A 72 -8.67 -8.50 4.92
C ILE A 72 -8.11 -8.40 3.49
N ASP A 73 -8.46 -7.31 2.82
CA ASP A 73 -7.71 -6.80 1.68
C ASP A 73 -6.98 -5.52 2.09
N LEU A 74 -5.81 -5.30 1.52
CA LEU A 74 -4.93 -4.17 1.84
C LEU A 74 -4.62 -3.36 0.60
N LEU A 75 -4.86 -2.05 0.64
CA LEU A 75 -4.39 -1.11 -0.38
C LEU A 75 -3.46 -0.09 0.25
N GLY A 76 -2.25 0.01 -0.29
CA GLY A 76 -1.28 1.01 0.14
C GLY A 76 -0.88 1.97 -0.99
N PHE A 77 -1.00 3.27 -0.74
CA PHE A 77 -0.57 4.31 -1.67
C PHE A 77 0.80 4.85 -1.29
N SER A 78 1.71 4.97 -2.28
CA SER A 78 3.02 5.58 -2.10
C SER A 78 3.80 4.90 -0.94
N MET A 79 4.27 5.66 0.04
CA MET A 79 4.89 5.15 1.26
C MET A 79 4.00 4.10 1.96
N GLY A 80 2.67 4.27 1.91
CA GLY A 80 1.71 3.35 2.52
C GLY A 80 1.79 1.93 1.98
N GLY A 81 2.12 1.74 0.71
CA GLY A 81 2.32 0.41 0.15
C GLY A 81 3.61 -0.27 0.65
N VAL A 82 4.67 0.50 0.96
CA VAL A 82 5.87 -0.06 1.59
C VAL A 82 5.61 -0.41 3.06
N ILE A 83 4.83 0.43 3.77
CA ILE A 83 4.37 0.12 5.13
C ILE A 83 3.53 -1.17 5.14
N GLY A 84 2.55 -1.27 4.23
CA GLY A 84 1.69 -2.46 4.08
C GLY A 84 2.52 -3.71 3.78
N ARG A 85 3.43 -3.65 2.82
CA ARG A 85 4.34 -4.76 2.52
C ARG A 85 5.21 -5.15 3.72
N THR A 86 5.71 -4.17 4.48
CA THR A 86 6.49 -4.44 5.69
C THR A 86 5.64 -5.18 6.72
N TRP A 87 4.39 -4.78 6.91
CA TRP A 87 3.45 -5.46 7.78
C TRP A 87 3.17 -6.89 7.31
N LEU A 88 2.95 -7.08 6.02
CA LEU A 88 2.73 -8.41 5.44
C LEU A 88 3.89 -9.37 5.72
N GLN A 89 5.13 -8.93 5.45
CA GLN A 89 6.30 -9.81 5.49
C GLN A 89 6.95 -9.92 6.87
N GLU A 90 6.92 -8.89 7.71
CA GLU A 90 7.64 -8.87 8.98
C GLU A 90 6.73 -9.01 10.23
N PHE A 91 5.43 -8.69 10.12
CA PHE A 91 4.48 -8.73 11.24
C PHE A 91 3.38 -9.79 11.06
N GLY A 92 3.54 -10.69 10.08
CA GLY A 92 2.62 -11.81 9.90
C GLY A 92 1.32 -11.46 9.18
N GLY A 93 1.16 -10.23 8.67
CA GLY A 93 -0.03 -9.77 7.97
C GLY A 93 -0.40 -10.61 6.74
N ALA A 94 0.60 -11.23 6.08
CA ALA A 94 0.36 -12.08 4.92
C ALA A 94 -0.55 -13.30 5.23
N LYS A 95 -0.57 -13.79 6.46
CA LYS A 95 -1.41 -14.93 6.87
C LYS A 95 -2.91 -14.61 6.85
N ARG A 96 -3.24 -13.33 6.92
CA ARG A 96 -4.61 -12.83 7.01
C ARG A 96 -4.96 -11.80 5.93
N THR A 97 -4.15 -11.73 4.88
CA THR A 97 -4.41 -10.83 3.75
C THR A 97 -4.64 -11.66 2.50
N GLN A 98 -5.81 -11.50 1.88
CA GLN A 98 -6.15 -12.15 0.63
C GLN A 98 -5.51 -11.40 -0.55
N ARG A 99 -5.66 -10.06 -0.58
CA ARG A 99 -5.21 -9.21 -1.68
C ARG A 99 -4.41 -8.03 -1.16
N PHE A 100 -3.29 -7.74 -1.81
CA PHE A 100 -2.48 -6.55 -1.58
C PHE A 100 -2.36 -5.72 -2.84
N ILE A 101 -2.97 -4.54 -2.84
CA ILE A 101 -2.91 -3.56 -3.91
C ILE A 101 -1.90 -2.48 -3.56
N SER A 102 -0.82 -2.40 -4.32
CA SER A 102 0.26 -1.43 -4.18
C SER A 102 0.12 -0.34 -5.24
N VAL A 103 -0.15 0.89 -4.85
CA VAL A 103 -0.43 2.00 -5.77
C VAL A 103 0.69 3.04 -5.69
N GLY A 104 1.49 3.17 -6.76
CA GLY A 104 2.59 4.13 -6.82
C GLY A 104 3.59 4.02 -5.67
N SER A 105 3.78 2.83 -5.12
CA SER A 105 4.64 2.63 -3.95
C SER A 105 6.05 2.25 -4.37
N PRO A 106 7.12 2.85 -3.80
CA PRO A 106 8.49 2.57 -4.19
C PRO A 106 8.98 1.19 -3.71
N GLN A 107 8.39 0.12 -4.27
CA GLN A 107 8.63 -1.26 -3.86
C GLN A 107 10.09 -1.73 -4.11
N GLN A 108 10.73 -1.11 -5.10
CA GLN A 108 12.16 -1.31 -5.40
C GLN A 108 13.03 -0.10 -4.99
N GLY A 109 12.41 0.84 -4.25
CA GLY A 109 13.00 2.12 -3.86
C GLY A 109 12.83 3.19 -4.93
N THR A 110 13.24 4.43 -4.60
CA THR A 110 13.17 5.55 -5.53
C THR A 110 14.45 6.38 -5.51
N LEU A 111 14.81 6.95 -6.66
CA LEU A 111 15.95 7.86 -6.77
C LEU A 111 15.72 9.16 -6.01
N THR A 112 14.49 9.63 -5.92
CA THR A 112 14.14 10.86 -5.21
C THR A 112 14.47 10.82 -3.71
N ALA A 113 14.51 9.62 -3.11
CA ALA A 113 14.90 9.45 -1.71
C ALA A 113 16.42 9.41 -1.48
N GLN A 114 17.27 9.25 -2.53
CA GLN A 114 18.70 8.95 -2.35
C GLN A 114 19.47 10.04 -1.59
N CYS A 115 19.16 11.30 -1.82
CA CYS A 115 19.85 12.43 -1.19
C CYS A 115 19.33 12.77 0.22
N ILE A 116 18.31 12.07 0.72
CA ILE A 116 17.68 12.40 2.01
C ILE A 116 18.54 11.86 3.16
N PRO A 117 18.89 12.66 4.17
CA PRO A 117 19.70 12.20 5.30
C PRO A 117 18.89 11.25 6.20
N ALA A 118 19.43 10.02 6.38
CA ALA A 118 18.74 8.95 7.13
C ALA A 118 18.58 9.26 8.62
N TRP A 119 19.51 10.05 9.19
CA TRP A 119 19.45 10.43 10.61
C TRP A 119 18.30 11.36 10.95
N LEU A 120 17.78 12.11 9.95
CA LEU A 120 16.67 13.05 10.13
C LEU A 120 15.33 12.46 9.66
N PHE A 121 15.34 11.69 8.56
CA PHE A 121 14.14 11.16 7.89
C PHE A 121 14.29 9.66 7.64
N ALA A 122 14.25 8.88 8.73
CA ALA A 122 14.47 7.44 8.67
C ALA A 122 13.47 6.71 7.76
N GLY A 123 12.19 7.06 7.80
CA GLY A 123 11.17 6.44 6.95
C GLY A 123 11.34 6.78 5.46
N LEU A 124 11.82 8.00 5.14
CA LEU A 124 12.19 8.34 3.77
C LEU A 124 13.45 7.59 3.33
N ALA A 125 14.41 7.42 4.23
CA ALA A 125 15.61 6.65 3.96
C ALA A 125 15.32 5.16 3.75
N ASP A 126 14.29 4.61 4.39
CA ASP A 126 13.79 3.25 4.15
C ASP A 126 13.33 3.03 2.70
N MET A 127 12.92 4.09 2.00
CA MET A 127 12.50 4.05 0.59
C MET A 127 13.64 4.28 -0.42
N LYS A 128 14.89 4.43 0.03
CA LYS A 128 16.06 4.47 -0.86
C LYS A 128 16.24 3.14 -1.58
N ARG A 129 16.70 3.20 -2.81
CA ARG A 129 17.13 2.00 -3.53
C ARG A 129 18.24 1.30 -2.74
N GLY A 130 18.05 0.01 -2.48
CA GLY A 130 19.00 -0.79 -1.70
C GLY A 130 19.06 -0.41 -0.20
N SER A 131 18.04 0.22 0.36
CA SER A 131 17.94 0.41 1.81
C SER A 131 17.94 -0.94 2.55
N PRO A 132 18.37 -0.97 3.82
CA PRO A 132 18.31 -2.21 4.61
C PRO A 132 16.91 -2.82 4.67
N LEU A 133 15.86 -1.97 4.79
CA LEU A 133 14.48 -2.42 4.77
C LEU A 133 14.13 -3.10 3.45
N LEU A 134 14.33 -2.42 2.32
CA LEU A 134 13.97 -2.99 1.01
C LEU A 134 14.79 -4.21 0.65
N ARG A 135 16.06 -4.29 1.05
CA ARG A 135 16.86 -5.52 0.88
C ARG A 135 16.27 -6.68 1.67
N SER A 136 15.84 -6.45 2.93
CA SER A 136 15.18 -7.47 3.75
C SER A 136 13.89 -7.95 3.09
N LEU A 137 13.03 -7.03 2.68
CA LEU A 137 11.76 -7.35 2.03
C LEU A 137 11.96 -8.06 0.69
N ASN A 138 12.95 -7.65 -0.10
CA ASN A 138 13.26 -8.26 -1.40
C ASN A 138 13.92 -9.64 -1.27
N GLY A 139 14.51 -9.95 -0.13
CA GLY A 139 15.10 -11.26 0.15
C GLY A 139 14.09 -12.35 0.48
N ASP A 140 12.81 -12.00 0.74
CA ASP A 140 11.82 -12.97 1.22
C ASP A 140 10.41 -12.76 0.61
N TYR A 141 10.33 -12.91 -0.72
CA TYR A 141 9.04 -12.89 -1.42
C TYR A 141 8.17 -14.13 -1.12
N ALA A 142 8.77 -15.20 -0.59
CA ALA A 142 8.03 -16.42 -0.25
C ALA A 142 6.86 -16.14 0.71
N LYS A 143 7.01 -15.18 1.61
CA LYS A 143 5.95 -14.75 2.53
C LYS A 143 4.73 -14.13 1.84
N LEU A 144 4.86 -13.68 0.61
CA LEU A 144 3.76 -13.09 -0.15
C LEU A 144 3.10 -14.06 -1.13
N GLN A 145 3.53 -15.32 -1.20
CA GLN A 145 3.00 -16.30 -2.17
C GLN A 145 1.52 -16.62 -1.98
N SER A 146 1.00 -16.49 -0.75
CA SER A 146 -0.42 -16.69 -0.44
C SER A 146 -1.27 -15.44 -0.63
N VAL A 147 -0.66 -14.31 -0.99
CA VAL A 147 -1.32 -13.01 -1.14
C VAL A 147 -1.41 -12.66 -2.62
N GLU A 148 -2.60 -12.36 -3.11
CA GLU A 148 -2.76 -11.80 -4.45
C GLU A 148 -2.18 -10.39 -4.51
N CYS A 149 -1.00 -10.25 -5.11
CA CYS A 149 -0.29 -8.98 -5.23
C CYS A 149 -0.59 -8.28 -6.55
N ILE A 150 -1.03 -7.02 -6.49
CA ILE A 150 -1.33 -6.18 -7.65
C ILE A 150 -0.59 -4.85 -7.51
N SER A 151 0.17 -4.46 -8.54
CA SER A 151 0.89 -3.18 -8.57
C SER A 151 0.28 -2.23 -9.60
N PHE A 152 -0.15 -1.06 -9.18
CA PHE A 152 -0.53 0.05 -10.05
C PHE A 152 0.54 1.13 -10.03
N PHE A 153 0.97 1.58 -11.20
CA PHE A 153 2.03 2.58 -11.29
C PHE A 153 1.81 3.59 -12.42
N CYS A 154 2.41 4.76 -12.25
CA CYS A 154 2.49 5.80 -13.27
C CYS A 154 3.86 5.73 -13.94
N ARG A 155 3.91 5.70 -15.28
CA ARG A 155 5.20 5.60 -16.02
C ARG A 155 6.09 6.82 -15.80
N TRP A 156 5.48 8.01 -15.73
CA TRP A 156 6.15 9.30 -15.59
C TRP A 156 6.08 9.84 -14.16
N ASP A 157 6.08 8.93 -13.19
CA ASP A 157 6.05 9.29 -11.78
C ASP A 157 7.35 9.97 -11.36
N LEU A 158 7.25 11.24 -10.93
CA LEU A 158 8.41 12.00 -10.43
C LEU A 158 8.67 11.78 -8.94
N MET A 159 7.71 11.20 -8.20
CA MET A 159 7.88 10.87 -6.79
C MET A 159 8.52 9.49 -6.62
N VAL A 160 8.09 8.52 -7.42
CA VAL A 160 8.71 7.19 -7.52
C VAL A 160 9.43 7.09 -8.85
N CYS A 161 10.68 7.49 -8.87
CA CYS A 161 11.48 7.59 -10.08
C CYS A 161 12.57 6.52 -10.12
N PRO A 162 12.68 5.80 -11.25
CA PRO A 162 11.74 5.72 -12.38
C PRO A 162 10.45 4.98 -11.98
N GLY A 163 9.33 5.29 -12.66
CA GLY A 163 7.98 4.83 -12.27
C GLY A 163 7.83 3.31 -12.10
N TRP A 164 8.55 2.50 -12.89
CA TRP A 164 8.53 1.03 -12.76
C TRP A 164 9.14 0.49 -11.46
N GLN A 165 9.83 1.30 -10.68
CA GLN A 165 10.27 0.94 -9.33
C GLN A 165 9.10 0.73 -8.35
N ALA A 166 7.89 1.12 -8.75
CA ALA A 166 6.69 0.85 -7.98
C ALA A 166 6.15 -0.58 -8.17
N VAL A 167 6.70 -1.35 -9.10
CA VAL A 167 6.23 -2.71 -9.40
C VAL A 167 6.89 -3.71 -8.45
N LEU A 168 6.06 -4.54 -7.81
CA LEU A 168 6.51 -5.74 -7.12
C LEU A 168 6.95 -6.78 -8.16
N PRO A 169 8.04 -7.54 -7.92
CA PRO A 169 8.50 -8.60 -8.83
C PRO A 169 7.61 -9.84 -8.81
N ILE A 170 6.49 -9.81 -8.09
CA ILE A 170 5.50 -10.89 -7.97
C ILE A 170 4.09 -10.32 -8.19
N GLY A 171 3.18 -11.19 -8.60
CA GLY A 171 1.80 -10.81 -8.91
C GLY A 171 1.67 -10.09 -10.25
N THR A 172 0.62 -9.27 -10.37
CA THR A 172 0.31 -8.53 -11.59
C THR A 172 0.68 -7.06 -11.48
N SER A 173 0.88 -6.39 -12.61
CA SER A 173 1.15 -4.96 -12.64
C SER A 173 0.43 -4.26 -13.78
N THR A 174 -0.09 -3.07 -13.51
CA THR A 174 -0.79 -2.24 -14.48
C THR A 174 -0.24 -0.82 -14.50
N ALA A 175 0.22 -0.39 -15.68
CA ALA A 175 0.57 1.01 -15.90
C ALA A 175 -0.71 1.83 -16.07
N VAL A 176 -1.00 2.69 -15.12
CA VAL A 176 -2.16 3.57 -15.15
C VAL A 176 -1.87 4.74 -16.12
N PRO A 177 -2.79 5.10 -17.04
CA PRO A 177 -2.58 6.18 -18.00
C PRO A 177 -2.82 7.56 -17.36
N VAL A 178 -1.97 7.90 -16.40
CA VAL A 178 -1.93 9.18 -15.68
C VAL A 178 -0.52 9.76 -15.74
N LEU A 179 -0.38 11.07 -15.49
CA LEU A 179 0.88 11.79 -15.64
C LEU A 179 1.58 12.06 -14.31
N THR A 180 0.84 12.08 -13.22
CA THR A 180 1.41 12.43 -11.90
C THR A 180 1.10 11.38 -10.85
N HIS A 181 1.96 11.32 -9.85
CA HIS A 181 1.81 10.46 -8.69
C HIS A 181 0.43 10.58 -8.01
N GLN A 182 -0.02 11.81 -7.77
CA GLN A 182 -1.30 12.08 -7.10
C GLN A 182 -2.51 11.67 -7.93
N GLN A 183 -2.39 11.67 -9.26
CA GLN A 183 -3.45 11.21 -10.15
C GLN A 183 -3.75 9.70 -10.00
N LEU A 184 -2.83 8.91 -9.46
CA LEU A 184 -3.06 7.51 -9.14
C LEU A 184 -4.22 7.31 -8.14
N MET A 185 -4.47 8.29 -7.25
CA MET A 185 -5.57 8.25 -6.29
C MET A 185 -6.70 9.24 -6.55
N SER A 186 -6.60 10.04 -7.62
CA SER A 186 -7.58 11.11 -7.88
C SER A 186 -8.21 11.06 -9.28
N HIS A 187 -7.54 10.49 -10.27
CA HIS A 187 -8.03 10.47 -11.65
C HIS A 187 -9.12 9.39 -11.84
N PRO A 188 -10.25 9.70 -12.52
CA PRO A 188 -11.36 8.75 -12.70
C PRO A 188 -10.93 7.38 -13.23
N LYS A 189 -10.14 7.33 -14.30
CA LYS A 189 -9.64 6.06 -14.88
C LYS A 189 -8.81 5.23 -13.91
N SER A 190 -8.03 5.88 -13.04
CA SER A 190 -7.28 5.16 -12.00
C SER A 190 -8.21 4.55 -10.97
N LEU A 191 -9.19 5.33 -10.51
CA LEU A 191 -10.19 4.85 -9.56
C LEU A 191 -11.03 3.71 -10.13
N ASP A 192 -11.37 3.75 -11.43
CA ASP A 192 -12.10 2.66 -12.11
C ASP A 192 -11.29 1.36 -12.04
N LEU A 193 -10.00 1.38 -12.39
CA LEU A 193 -9.11 0.22 -12.33
C LEU A 193 -8.95 -0.32 -10.89
N LEU A 194 -8.83 0.57 -9.91
CA LEU A 194 -8.70 0.18 -8.50
C LEU A 194 -9.99 -0.50 -8.01
N ILE A 195 -11.15 0.05 -8.35
CA ILE A 195 -12.46 -0.52 -7.98
C ILE A 195 -12.64 -1.89 -8.64
N GLU A 196 -12.37 -1.99 -9.94
CA GLU A 196 -12.42 -3.26 -10.65
C GLU A 196 -11.58 -4.32 -9.93
N SER A 197 -10.33 -4.00 -9.58
CA SER A 197 -9.45 -4.92 -8.84
C SER A 197 -9.91 -5.25 -7.42
N LEU A 198 -10.71 -4.38 -6.80
CA LEU A 198 -11.25 -4.60 -5.45
C LEU A 198 -12.54 -5.41 -5.46
N LEU A 199 -13.28 -5.43 -6.56
CA LEU A 199 -14.60 -6.11 -6.69
C LEU A 199 -14.51 -7.47 -7.39
N ILE A 200 -13.37 -7.84 -7.97
CA ILE A 200 -13.16 -9.21 -8.50
C ILE A 200 -12.95 -10.14 -7.30
N ASP A 201 -13.75 -11.18 -7.20
CA ASP A 201 -13.62 -12.27 -6.20
C ASP A 201 -12.50 -13.26 -6.56
#